data_5a15c0afcc4dcc8609192a039e6bb47c
#
_entry.id   5a15c0afcc4dcc8609192a039e6bb47c
#
_cell.length_a   1.000
_cell.length_b   1.000
_cell.length_c   1.000
_cell.angle_alpha   90.00
_cell.angle_beta   90.00
_cell.angle_gamma   90.00
#
_symmetry.space_group_name_H-M   'P 1'
#
loop_
_entity.id
_entity.type
_entity.pdbx_description
1 polymer ?
#
loop_
_entity_poly.entity_id
_entity_poly.type
_entity_poly.pdbx_seq_one_letter_code
_entity_poly.pdbx_strand_id
1 'polypeptide(L)'
;MGNSLGGQSINAFDYAMAEGVKKSFKKAVINKIWEAFRSYIVSSNEANKNKEAFIKVIKEAIGNDVYFDNLNSEKFNEEFCIKEELQKANERKDLTCASINKAISACISLAYDEYILLEERVYIKDDVIYDLAVENVIEETHQAMESVIHNFNTLHSRAGAQVPFSSLNYGMDTSPEGQLVIDELLNAIYAGLGHGETPIFPISVFQLKSGINYNHEDPNYYLFKKSCKVSAKRLFPKQHWGLLGCKIAA
;
A
#
# COMPACT_ATOMS: atom_id res chain seq x y z
N MET A 1 -13.97 1.74 37.08
CA MET A 1 -12.71 2.51 37.13
C MET A 1 -12.36 2.90 35.70
N GLY A 2 -12.69 4.13 35.30
CA GLY A 2 -12.42 4.62 33.97
C GLY A 2 -10.96 5.01 33.86
N ASN A 3 -10.16 4.22 33.17
CA ASN A 3 -8.84 4.65 32.78
C ASN A 3 -8.98 5.85 31.86
N SER A 4 -8.61 7.02 32.39
CA SER A 4 -8.40 8.20 31.55
C SER A 4 -7.18 7.92 30.68
N LEU A 5 -7.38 7.34 29.51
CA LEU A 5 -6.33 7.26 28.50
C LEU A 5 -6.00 8.70 28.10
N GLY A 6 -4.87 9.19 28.58
CA GLY A 6 -4.21 10.34 28.00
C GLY A 6 -3.97 10.10 26.50
N GLY A 7 -3.34 11.01 25.81
CA GLY A 7 -3.09 10.90 24.37
C GLY A 7 -2.50 9.54 23.97
N GLN A 8 -2.91 9.03 22.82
CA GLN A 8 -2.38 7.80 22.22
C GLN A 8 -1.43 8.16 21.09
N SER A 9 -0.24 7.55 21.08
CA SER A 9 0.74 7.69 20.02
C SER A 9 0.95 6.35 19.34
N ILE A 10 0.84 6.33 18.02
CA ILE A 10 1.21 5.18 17.19
C ILE A 10 2.60 5.46 16.63
N ASN A 11 3.59 4.80 17.20
CA ASN A 11 4.97 4.88 16.72
C ASN A 11 5.18 3.90 15.56
N ALA A 12 5.95 4.29 14.55
CA ALA A 12 6.22 3.48 13.37
C ALA A 12 4.93 3.02 12.65
N PHE A 13 4.05 3.98 12.39
CA PHE A 13 2.76 3.73 11.74
C PHE A 13 2.92 3.12 10.34
N ASP A 14 3.90 3.59 9.57
CA ASP A 14 4.29 3.08 8.26
C ASP A 14 4.63 1.58 8.29
N TYR A 15 5.51 1.14 9.19
CA TYR A 15 5.84 -0.28 9.36
C TYR A 15 4.63 -1.14 9.75
N ALA A 16 3.79 -0.61 10.65
CA ALA A 16 2.61 -1.34 11.10
C ALA A 16 1.59 -1.56 9.97
N MET A 17 1.45 -0.59 9.07
CA MET A 17 0.51 -0.65 7.95
C MET A 17 1.07 -1.36 6.72
N ALA A 18 2.39 -1.38 6.51
CA ALA A 18 3.04 -2.04 5.38
C ALA A 18 2.65 -3.52 5.22
N GLU A 19 2.52 -4.25 6.32
CA GLU A 19 2.04 -5.64 6.29
C GLU A 19 0.58 -5.77 5.80
N GLY A 20 -0.24 -4.74 6.04
CA GLY A 20 -1.60 -4.65 5.51
C GLY A 20 -1.58 -4.51 3.99
N VAL A 21 -0.77 -3.59 3.47
CA VAL A 21 -0.58 -3.35 2.02
C VAL A 21 -0.11 -4.63 1.32
N LYS A 22 0.88 -5.32 1.89
CA LYS A 22 1.40 -6.59 1.35
C LYS A 22 0.32 -7.66 1.23
N LYS A 23 -0.53 -7.80 2.27
CA LYS A 23 -1.66 -8.74 2.24
C LYS A 23 -2.73 -8.34 1.22
N SER A 24 -3.05 -7.04 1.13
CA SER A 24 -3.98 -6.51 0.13
C SER A 24 -3.46 -6.75 -1.29
N PHE A 25 -2.17 -6.54 -1.54
CA PHE A 25 -1.58 -6.78 -2.85
C PHE A 25 -1.67 -8.25 -3.27
N LYS A 26 -1.29 -9.17 -2.38
CA LYS A 26 -1.43 -10.61 -2.65
C LYS A 26 -2.88 -10.99 -2.95
N LYS A 27 -3.84 -10.44 -2.20
CA LYS A 27 -5.27 -10.66 -2.43
C LYS A 27 -5.73 -10.06 -3.76
N ALA A 28 -5.27 -8.87 -4.10
CA ALA A 28 -5.59 -8.20 -5.36
C ALA A 28 -5.09 -9.01 -6.56
N VAL A 29 -3.84 -9.48 -6.54
CA VAL A 29 -3.26 -10.35 -7.59
C VAL A 29 -4.12 -11.61 -7.77
N ILE A 30 -4.46 -12.32 -6.69
CA ILE A 30 -5.30 -13.53 -6.75
C ILE A 30 -6.66 -13.22 -7.38
N ASN A 31 -7.30 -12.14 -6.98
CA ASN A 31 -8.60 -11.74 -7.51
C ASN A 31 -8.52 -11.36 -8.98
N LYS A 32 -7.49 -10.62 -9.40
CA LYS A 32 -7.31 -10.20 -10.79
C LYS A 32 -7.01 -11.38 -11.72
N ILE A 33 -6.22 -12.36 -11.26
CA ILE A 33 -6.03 -13.61 -12.02
C ILE A 33 -7.38 -14.31 -12.19
N TRP A 34 -8.15 -14.46 -11.12
CA TRP A 34 -9.46 -15.12 -11.19
C TRP A 34 -10.44 -14.36 -12.09
N GLU A 35 -10.53 -13.02 -11.97
CA GLU A 35 -11.38 -12.17 -12.80
C GLU A 35 -11.03 -12.31 -14.29
N ALA A 36 -9.75 -12.31 -14.62
CA ALA A 36 -9.30 -12.50 -16.00
C ALA A 36 -9.58 -13.93 -16.49
N PHE A 37 -9.24 -14.96 -15.71
CA PHE A 37 -9.40 -16.35 -16.11
C PHE A 37 -10.87 -16.76 -16.27
N ARG A 38 -11.75 -16.32 -15.36
CA ARG A 38 -13.18 -16.67 -15.41
C ARG A 38 -13.88 -16.21 -16.70
N SER A 39 -13.35 -15.18 -17.36
CA SER A 39 -13.92 -14.69 -18.62
C SER A 39 -13.77 -15.69 -19.78
N TYR A 40 -12.86 -16.65 -19.65
CA TYR A 40 -12.64 -17.72 -20.63
C TYR A 40 -13.47 -18.96 -20.37
N ILE A 41 -14.18 -19.04 -19.25
CA ILE A 41 -15.05 -20.19 -18.93
C ILE A 41 -16.39 -19.99 -19.62
N VAL A 42 -16.78 -20.94 -20.47
CA VAL A 42 -18.01 -20.88 -21.31
C VAL A 42 -19.29 -20.68 -20.49
N SER A 43 -19.34 -21.22 -19.28
CA SER A 43 -20.53 -21.16 -18.43
C SER A 43 -20.27 -20.38 -17.13
N SER A 44 -21.02 -19.29 -16.93
CA SER A 44 -20.98 -18.51 -15.69
C SER A 44 -21.34 -19.34 -14.45
N ASN A 45 -22.22 -20.36 -14.62
CA ASN A 45 -22.62 -21.24 -13.52
C ASN A 45 -21.47 -22.17 -13.12
N GLU A 46 -20.71 -22.69 -14.09
CA GLU A 46 -19.51 -23.48 -13.84
C GLU A 46 -18.41 -22.66 -13.19
N ALA A 47 -18.18 -21.45 -13.68
CA ALA A 47 -17.23 -20.52 -13.10
C ALA A 47 -17.55 -20.26 -11.62
N ASN A 48 -18.80 -19.99 -11.26
CA ASN A 48 -19.22 -19.72 -9.90
C ASN A 48 -19.13 -20.98 -9.01
N LYS A 49 -19.51 -22.15 -9.53
CA LYS A 49 -19.46 -23.42 -8.80
C LYS A 49 -18.02 -23.81 -8.43
N ASN A 50 -17.08 -23.57 -9.32
CA ASN A 50 -15.69 -24.00 -9.17
C ASN A 50 -14.76 -22.89 -8.65
N LYS A 51 -15.29 -21.70 -8.34
CA LYS A 51 -14.51 -20.52 -7.90
C LYS A 51 -13.52 -20.84 -6.78
N GLU A 52 -13.98 -21.55 -5.74
CA GLU A 52 -13.14 -21.86 -4.57
C GLU A 52 -11.96 -22.77 -4.93
N ALA A 53 -12.18 -23.74 -5.82
CA ALA A 53 -11.14 -24.63 -6.31
C ALA A 53 -10.07 -23.84 -7.09
N PHE A 54 -10.47 -22.96 -8.00
CA PHE A 54 -9.57 -22.12 -8.76
C PHE A 54 -8.79 -21.16 -7.84
N ILE A 55 -9.45 -20.48 -6.89
CA ILE A 55 -8.78 -19.60 -5.93
C ILE A 55 -7.77 -20.38 -5.08
N LYS A 56 -8.05 -21.61 -4.70
CA LYS A 56 -7.11 -22.46 -3.98
C LYS A 56 -5.87 -22.75 -4.82
N VAL A 57 -6.06 -23.17 -6.07
CA VAL A 57 -4.95 -23.45 -7.01
C VAL A 57 -4.12 -22.19 -7.27
N ILE A 58 -4.76 -21.04 -7.49
CA ILE A 58 -4.05 -19.76 -7.64
C ILE A 58 -3.20 -19.46 -6.41
N LYS A 59 -3.74 -19.59 -5.19
CA LYS A 59 -3.00 -19.34 -3.94
C LYS A 59 -1.79 -20.27 -3.79
N GLU A 60 -1.94 -21.54 -4.12
CA GLU A 60 -0.87 -22.53 -4.05
C GLU A 60 0.22 -22.25 -5.09
N ALA A 61 -0.17 -21.91 -6.31
CA ALA A 61 0.77 -21.62 -7.40
C ALA A 61 1.58 -20.33 -7.19
N ILE A 62 0.96 -19.28 -6.68
CA ILE A 62 1.59 -18.00 -6.37
C ILE A 62 2.55 -18.14 -5.17
N GLY A 63 2.22 -18.94 -4.16
CA GLY A 63 3.03 -19.11 -2.97
C GLY A 63 3.26 -17.76 -2.23
N ASN A 64 4.53 -17.45 -1.97
CA ASN A 64 4.96 -16.20 -1.32
C ASN A 64 5.69 -15.24 -2.26
N ASP A 65 5.87 -15.60 -3.52
CA ASP A 65 6.68 -14.86 -4.50
C ASP A 65 5.85 -13.76 -5.19
N VAL A 66 5.24 -12.90 -4.38
CA VAL A 66 4.44 -11.75 -4.82
C VAL A 66 4.97 -10.50 -4.12
N TYR A 67 5.57 -9.62 -4.90
CA TYR A 67 6.25 -8.42 -4.43
C TYR A 67 5.56 -7.19 -4.98
N PHE A 68 5.11 -6.33 -4.08
CA PHE A 68 4.55 -5.03 -4.41
C PHE A 68 5.67 -4.05 -4.78
N ASP A 69 5.46 -3.29 -5.84
CA ASP A 69 6.19 -2.04 -6.08
C ASP A 69 5.33 -1.08 -6.93
N ASN A 70 5.41 0.20 -6.62
CA ASN A 70 4.74 1.23 -7.41
C ASN A 70 5.74 1.92 -8.34
N LEU A 71 5.93 1.35 -9.53
CA LEU A 71 6.84 1.89 -10.56
C LEU A 71 6.42 3.29 -11.06
N ASN A 72 5.17 3.69 -10.86
CA ASN A 72 4.66 5.01 -11.25
C ASN A 72 4.76 6.04 -10.10
N SER A 73 5.41 5.71 -8.98
CA SER A 73 5.58 6.63 -7.86
C SER A 73 6.53 7.79 -8.20
N GLU A 74 6.39 8.90 -7.48
CA GLU A 74 7.29 10.05 -7.61
C GLU A 74 8.76 9.69 -7.36
N LYS A 75 9.03 8.58 -6.64
CA LYS A 75 10.37 8.02 -6.41
C LYS A 75 11.15 7.77 -7.70
N PHE A 76 10.46 7.38 -8.78
CA PHE A 76 11.09 7.03 -10.06
C PHE A 76 11.04 8.16 -11.09
N ASN A 77 10.64 9.37 -10.71
CA ASN A 77 10.76 10.55 -11.53
C ASN A 77 12.25 10.94 -11.71
N GLU A 78 12.58 11.62 -12.80
CA GLU A 78 13.96 12.01 -13.14
C GLU A 78 14.70 12.72 -11.98
N GLU A 79 13.98 13.51 -11.17
CA GLU A 79 14.53 14.25 -10.03
C GLU A 79 15.02 13.34 -8.89
N PHE A 80 14.37 12.19 -8.67
CA PHE A 80 14.63 11.32 -7.51
C PHE A 80 15.09 9.92 -7.89
N CYS A 81 15.14 9.60 -9.18
CA CYS A 81 15.37 8.23 -9.65
C CYS A 81 16.76 7.72 -9.27
N ILE A 82 16.79 6.75 -8.37
CA ILE A 82 17.96 5.95 -8.04
C ILE A 82 17.92 4.72 -8.93
N LYS A 83 18.85 4.61 -9.89
CA LYS A 83 18.89 3.53 -10.89
C LYS A 83 18.88 2.12 -10.28
N GLU A 84 19.58 1.94 -9.17
CA GLU A 84 19.63 0.64 -8.46
C GLU A 84 18.25 0.27 -7.86
N GLU A 85 17.51 1.24 -7.35
CA GLU A 85 16.16 1.00 -6.82
C GLU A 85 15.17 0.70 -7.94
N LEU A 86 15.28 1.38 -9.08
CA LEU A 86 14.48 1.09 -10.27
C LEU A 86 14.75 -0.33 -10.80
N GLN A 87 16.01 -0.75 -10.81
CA GLN A 87 16.36 -2.12 -11.21
C GLN A 87 15.73 -3.14 -10.27
N LYS A 88 15.85 -2.96 -8.95
CA LYS A 88 15.24 -3.85 -7.95
C LYS A 88 13.71 -3.89 -8.07
N ALA A 89 13.08 -2.74 -8.38
CA ALA A 89 11.64 -2.67 -8.59
C ALA A 89 11.19 -3.49 -9.81
N ASN A 90 11.93 -3.39 -10.93
CA ASN A 90 11.68 -4.22 -12.11
C ASN A 90 11.88 -5.71 -11.82
N GLU A 91 12.96 -6.09 -11.12
CA GLU A 91 13.20 -7.48 -10.73
C GLU A 91 12.06 -8.05 -9.87
N ARG A 92 11.52 -7.26 -8.92
CA ARG A 92 10.34 -7.67 -8.12
C ARG A 92 9.09 -7.84 -8.98
N LYS A 93 8.86 -6.94 -9.95
CA LYS A 93 7.77 -7.06 -10.92
C LYS A 93 7.91 -8.35 -11.73
N ASP A 94 9.08 -8.62 -12.29
CA ASP A 94 9.34 -9.80 -13.12
C ASP A 94 9.11 -11.11 -12.33
N LEU A 95 9.58 -11.19 -11.09
CA LEU A 95 9.34 -12.34 -10.22
C LEU A 95 7.84 -12.56 -9.95
N THR A 96 7.10 -11.47 -9.73
CA THR A 96 5.65 -11.54 -9.51
C THR A 96 4.93 -11.96 -10.78
N CYS A 97 5.32 -11.42 -11.94
CA CYS A 97 4.79 -11.80 -13.25
C CYS A 97 5.03 -13.28 -13.55
N ALA A 98 6.20 -13.81 -13.23
CA ALA A 98 6.48 -15.25 -13.35
C ALA A 98 5.54 -16.09 -12.47
N SER A 99 5.25 -15.65 -11.25
CA SER A 99 4.30 -16.32 -10.35
C SER A 99 2.85 -16.24 -10.86
N ILE A 100 2.45 -15.13 -11.47
CA ILE A 100 1.14 -14.96 -12.12
C ILE A 100 1.02 -15.96 -13.29
N ASN A 101 2.01 -16.07 -14.15
CA ASN A 101 2.01 -17.01 -15.28
C ASN A 101 1.92 -18.48 -14.82
N LYS A 102 2.61 -18.81 -13.74
CA LYS A 102 2.50 -20.14 -13.12
C LYS A 102 1.08 -20.42 -12.63
N ALA A 103 0.42 -19.44 -12.01
CA ALA A 103 -0.93 -19.57 -11.53
C ALA A 103 -1.95 -19.71 -12.67
N ILE A 104 -1.78 -18.94 -13.76
CA ILE A 104 -2.62 -19.08 -14.96
C ILE A 104 -2.49 -20.47 -15.56
N SER A 105 -1.27 -20.99 -15.68
CA SER A 105 -1.02 -22.34 -16.18
C SER A 105 -1.67 -23.41 -15.31
N ALA A 106 -1.63 -23.24 -13.99
CA ALA A 106 -2.29 -24.14 -13.03
C ALA A 106 -3.83 -24.09 -13.15
N CYS A 107 -4.40 -22.91 -13.40
CA CYS A 107 -5.84 -22.78 -13.67
C CYS A 107 -6.25 -23.49 -14.98
N ILE A 108 -5.45 -23.38 -16.02
CA ILE A 108 -5.69 -24.09 -17.29
C ILE A 108 -5.67 -25.61 -17.06
N SER A 109 -4.68 -26.12 -16.32
CA SER A 109 -4.61 -27.56 -15.99
C SER A 109 -5.83 -28.02 -15.20
N LEU A 110 -6.24 -27.27 -14.18
CA LEU A 110 -7.44 -27.61 -13.41
C LEU A 110 -8.70 -27.60 -14.28
N ALA A 111 -8.84 -26.65 -15.21
CA ALA A 111 -9.98 -26.59 -16.11
C ALA A 111 -10.06 -27.85 -17.00
N TYR A 112 -8.93 -28.34 -17.49
CA TYR A 112 -8.89 -29.60 -18.24
C TYR A 112 -9.20 -30.81 -17.37
N ASP A 113 -8.68 -30.91 -16.16
CA ASP A 113 -8.90 -32.00 -15.23
C ASP A 113 -10.37 -32.12 -14.80
N GLU A 114 -11.05 -30.99 -14.63
CA GLU A 114 -12.46 -30.89 -14.24
C GLU A 114 -13.42 -30.82 -15.45
N TYR A 115 -12.93 -31.06 -16.66
CA TYR A 115 -13.69 -30.98 -17.92
C TYR A 115 -14.46 -29.69 -18.14
N ILE A 116 -13.89 -28.55 -17.66
CA ILE A 116 -14.46 -27.23 -17.82
C ILE A 116 -14.13 -26.73 -19.22
N LEU A 117 -15.15 -26.33 -19.99
CA LEU A 117 -14.97 -25.83 -21.34
C LEU A 117 -14.47 -24.38 -21.30
N LEU A 118 -13.38 -24.13 -22.02
CA LEU A 118 -12.83 -22.79 -22.26
C LEU A 118 -13.18 -22.34 -23.67
N GLU A 119 -13.55 -21.05 -23.83
CA GLU A 119 -14.00 -20.51 -25.12
C GLU A 119 -12.92 -20.52 -26.20
N GLU A 120 -11.66 -20.22 -25.83
CA GLU A 120 -10.54 -20.14 -26.76
C GLU A 120 -9.20 -20.43 -26.04
N ARG A 121 -8.08 -20.16 -26.73
CA ARG A 121 -6.78 -20.15 -26.07
C ARG A 121 -6.75 -19.04 -25.01
N VAL A 122 -6.52 -19.42 -23.76
CA VAL A 122 -6.37 -18.46 -22.68
C VAL A 122 -5.12 -17.60 -22.92
N TYR A 123 -5.33 -16.32 -23.10
CA TYR A 123 -4.27 -15.33 -23.28
C TYR A 123 -4.44 -14.21 -22.27
N ILE A 124 -3.79 -14.34 -21.12
CA ILE A 124 -3.81 -13.36 -20.04
C ILE A 124 -2.40 -12.78 -19.93
N LYS A 125 -2.27 -11.47 -19.99
CA LYS A 125 -1.00 -10.77 -19.82
C LYS A 125 -0.72 -10.57 -18.33
N ASP A 126 0.39 -11.11 -17.87
CA ASP A 126 0.86 -11.05 -16.49
C ASP A 126 1.19 -9.63 -16.04
N ASP A 127 1.81 -8.83 -16.91
CA ASP A 127 2.11 -7.41 -16.66
C ASP A 127 0.83 -6.60 -16.42
N VAL A 128 -0.22 -6.83 -17.22
CA VAL A 128 -1.52 -6.16 -17.03
C VAL A 128 -2.17 -6.54 -15.70
N ILE A 129 -2.12 -7.83 -15.32
CA ILE A 129 -2.63 -8.30 -14.02
C ILE A 129 -1.88 -7.63 -12.88
N TYR A 130 -0.54 -7.55 -12.99
CA TYR A 130 0.30 -6.88 -12.00
C TYR A 130 -0.09 -5.40 -11.86
N ASP A 131 -0.15 -4.66 -12.96
CA ASP A 131 -0.43 -3.23 -12.95
C ASP A 131 -1.84 -2.94 -12.38
N LEU A 132 -2.86 -3.71 -12.77
CA LEU A 132 -4.21 -3.62 -12.21
C LEU A 132 -4.27 -3.95 -10.71
N ALA A 133 -3.45 -4.88 -10.24
CA ALA A 133 -3.37 -5.20 -8.82
C ALA A 133 -2.70 -4.07 -8.03
N VAL A 134 -1.65 -3.43 -8.59
CA VAL A 134 -0.99 -2.26 -8.00
C VAL A 134 -1.98 -1.09 -7.89
N GLU A 135 -2.69 -0.75 -8.97
CA GLU A 135 -3.69 0.32 -8.97
C GLU A 135 -4.77 0.09 -7.89
N ASN A 136 -5.29 -1.13 -7.80
CA ASN A 136 -6.29 -1.49 -6.79
C ASN A 136 -5.77 -1.26 -5.37
N VAL A 137 -4.53 -1.63 -5.09
CA VAL A 137 -3.93 -1.49 -3.76
C VAL A 137 -3.64 -0.03 -3.42
N ILE A 138 -3.22 0.78 -4.39
CA ILE A 138 -3.05 2.21 -4.20
C ILE A 138 -4.39 2.84 -3.81
N GLU A 139 -5.46 2.53 -4.54
CA GLU A 139 -6.80 3.04 -4.25
C GLU A 139 -7.32 2.58 -2.88
N GLU A 140 -7.20 1.29 -2.54
CA GLU A 140 -7.57 0.75 -1.22
C GLU A 140 -6.77 1.44 -0.10
N THR A 141 -5.47 1.68 -0.30
CA THR A 141 -4.62 2.34 0.68
C THR A 141 -4.99 3.81 0.84
N HIS A 142 -5.27 4.50 -0.27
CA HIS A 142 -5.75 5.88 -0.26
C HIS A 142 -7.04 6.02 0.58
N GLN A 143 -8.06 5.21 0.27
CA GLN A 143 -9.33 5.19 0.99
C GLN A 143 -9.14 4.85 2.48
N ALA A 144 -8.21 3.93 2.81
CA ALA A 144 -7.88 3.60 4.18
C ALA A 144 -7.27 4.79 4.92
N MET A 145 -6.35 5.54 4.30
CA MET A 145 -5.72 6.71 4.92
C MET A 145 -6.71 7.87 5.09
N GLU A 146 -7.59 8.12 4.11
CA GLU A 146 -8.69 9.07 4.28
C GLU A 146 -9.60 8.69 5.45
N SER A 147 -9.95 7.40 5.55
CA SER A 147 -10.76 6.88 6.66
C SER A 147 -10.06 7.05 8.01
N VAL A 148 -8.74 6.85 8.09
CA VAL A 148 -7.96 7.08 9.31
C VAL A 148 -8.07 8.55 9.73
N ILE A 149 -7.80 9.48 8.81
CA ILE A 149 -7.88 10.93 9.11
C ILE A 149 -9.30 11.31 9.53
N HIS A 150 -10.33 10.85 8.80
CA HIS A 150 -11.72 11.14 9.12
C HIS A 150 -12.12 10.60 10.50
N ASN A 151 -11.79 9.35 10.79
CA ASN A 151 -12.18 8.69 12.05
C ASN A 151 -11.53 9.36 13.27
N PHE A 152 -10.27 9.78 13.18
CA PHE A 152 -9.62 10.50 14.28
C PHE A 152 -10.24 11.88 14.57
N ASN A 153 -10.98 12.45 13.62
CA ASN A 153 -11.64 13.75 13.79
C ASN A 153 -13.13 13.66 14.10
N THR A 154 -13.77 12.51 13.90
CA THR A 154 -15.22 12.34 14.03
C THR A 154 -15.65 11.36 15.11
N LEU A 155 -14.82 10.33 15.40
CA LEU A 155 -15.18 9.33 16.41
C LEU A 155 -14.91 9.84 17.82
N HIS A 156 -15.98 9.96 18.58
CA HIS A 156 -15.92 10.36 19.98
C HIS A 156 -15.61 9.15 20.86
N SER A 157 -14.58 9.25 21.68
CA SER A 157 -14.15 8.15 22.56
C SER A 157 -14.80 8.17 23.95
N ARG A 158 -15.53 9.26 24.31
CA ARG A 158 -16.11 9.49 25.64
C ARG A 158 -17.47 10.15 25.58
N ALA A 159 -18.26 9.96 26.65
CA ALA A 159 -19.40 10.77 26.90
C ALA A 159 -19.00 12.25 27.00
N GLY A 160 -19.69 13.13 26.26
CA GLY A 160 -19.32 14.54 26.16
C GLY A 160 -18.62 14.95 24.86
N ALA A 161 -18.66 14.07 23.83
CA ALA A 161 -18.17 14.36 22.46
C ALA A 161 -16.68 14.75 22.38
N GLN A 162 -15.84 14.19 23.24
CA GLN A 162 -14.38 14.43 23.18
C GLN A 162 -13.70 13.52 22.16
N VAL A 163 -13.02 14.13 21.20
CA VAL A 163 -12.15 13.44 20.25
C VAL A 163 -10.87 12.99 20.96
N PRO A 164 -10.39 11.75 20.75
CA PRO A 164 -9.18 11.27 21.39
C PRO A 164 -7.95 12.04 20.90
N PHE A 165 -7.12 12.50 21.83
CA PHE A 165 -5.84 13.09 21.51
C PHE A 165 -4.92 11.99 20.96
N SER A 166 -4.56 12.09 19.69
CA SER A 166 -3.81 11.03 18.98
C SER A 166 -2.66 11.61 18.18
N SER A 167 -1.58 10.83 18.01
CA SER A 167 -0.46 11.18 17.15
C SER A 167 0.02 9.96 16.33
N LEU A 168 0.51 10.21 15.13
CA LEU A 168 1.14 9.24 14.25
C LEU A 168 2.56 9.63 13.96
N ASN A 169 3.51 8.70 14.16
CA ASN A 169 4.91 8.87 13.79
C ASN A 169 5.22 7.93 12.63
N TYR A 170 5.81 8.45 11.56
CA TYR A 170 6.09 7.74 10.31
C TYR A 170 7.24 8.39 9.54
N GLY A 171 7.64 7.83 8.41
CA GLY A 171 8.68 8.36 7.53
C GLY A 171 9.93 7.48 7.43
N MET A 172 9.98 6.39 8.19
CA MET A 172 11.19 5.58 8.37
C MET A 172 11.21 4.28 7.56
N ASP A 173 10.06 3.79 7.12
CA ASP A 173 9.98 2.56 6.34
C ASP A 173 10.38 2.82 4.89
N THR A 174 11.42 2.10 4.43
CA THR A 174 11.94 2.17 3.06
C THR A 174 11.40 1.06 2.17
N SER A 175 10.55 0.18 2.69
CA SER A 175 9.86 -0.82 1.86
C SER A 175 8.86 -0.15 0.91
N PRO A 176 8.63 -0.72 -0.28
CA PRO A 176 7.64 -0.16 -1.22
C PRO A 176 6.25 -0.01 -0.61
N GLU A 177 5.85 -0.95 0.25
CA GLU A 177 4.58 -0.93 0.97
C GLU A 177 4.52 0.20 2.00
N GLY A 178 5.59 0.38 2.78
CA GLY A 178 5.69 1.47 3.76
C GLY A 178 5.75 2.84 3.08
N GLN A 179 6.46 2.95 1.97
CA GLN A 179 6.50 4.16 1.14
C GLN A 179 5.10 4.53 0.63
N LEU A 180 4.31 3.55 0.16
CA LEU A 180 2.92 3.78 -0.25
C LEU A 180 2.06 4.29 0.92
N VAL A 181 2.18 3.69 2.10
CA VAL A 181 1.43 4.14 3.30
C VAL A 181 1.76 5.59 3.64
N ILE A 182 3.06 5.95 3.63
CA ILE A 182 3.50 7.33 3.91
C ILE A 182 2.95 8.28 2.86
N ASP A 183 3.04 7.90 1.59
CA ASP A 183 2.61 8.72 0.46
C ASP A 183 1.11 9.00 0.52
N GLU A 184 0.28 7.98 0.71
CA GLU A 184 -1.17 8.11 0.76
C GLU A 184 -1.65 8.79 2.05
N LEU A 185 -0.96 8.62 3.17
CA LEU A 185 -1.22 9.40 4.38
C LEU A 185 -0.96 10.89 4.16
N LEU A 186 0.12 11.25 3.49
CA LEU A 186 0.42 12.64 3.13
C LEU A 186 -0.62 13.20 2.15
N ASN A 187 -1.09 12.40 1.19
CA ASN A 187 -2.17 12.77 0.27
C ASN A 187 -3.47 13.05 1.02
N ALA A 188 -3.88 12.17 1.92
CA ALA A 188 -5.07 12.34 2.74
C ALA A 188 -5.01 13.59 3.63
N ILE A 189 -3.85 13.86 4.27
CA ILE A 189 -3.62 15.08 5.05
C ILE A 189 -3.71 16.31 4.14
N TYR A 190 -3.12 16.25 2.94
CA TYR A 190 -3.14 17.36 1.98
C TYR A 190 -4.54 17.67 1.46
N ALA A 191 -5.35 16.64 1.20
CA ALA A 191 -6.76 16.78 0.81
C ALA A 191 -7.58 17.41 1.95
N GLY A 192 -7.37 16.97 3.19
CA GLY A 192 -8.14 17.41 4.36
C GLY A 192 -9.43 16.64 4.55
N LEU A 193 -10.32 17.16 5.39
CA LEU A 193 -11.66 16.59 5.61
C LEU A 193 -12.61 16.99 4.48
N GLY A 194 -13.81 16.42 4.45
CA GLY A 194 -14.80 16.44 3.38
C GLY A 194 -14.93 17.70 2.51
N HIS A 195 -14.82 18.90 3.07
CA HIS A 195 -14.79 20.16 2.31
C HIS A 195 -13.38 20.79 2.26
N GLY A 196 -12.34 20.04 2.55
CA GLY A 196 -10.96 20.50 2.56
C GLY A 196 -10.54 21.18 3.86
N GLU A 197 -11.28 20.99 4.95
CA GLU A 197 -10.88 21.50 6.26
C GLU A 197 -9.61 20.83 6.75
N THR A 198 -8.81 21.58 7.51
CA THR A 198 -7.59 21.04 8.11
C THR A 198 -7.96 20.10 9.26
N PRO A 199 -7.55 18.80 9.20
CA PRO A 199 -7.81 17.88 10.30
C PRO A 199 -7.04 18.32 11.55
N ILE A 200 -7.63 18.16 12.73
CA ILE A 200 -6.98 18.48 14.01
C ILE A 200 -6.15 17.28 14.48
N PHE A 201 -6.67 16.09 14.30
CA PHE A 201 -6.07 14.82 14.67
C PHE A 201 -5.95 13.88 13.46
N PRO A 202 -5.02 12.94 13.51
CA PRO A 202 -3.93 12.77 14.47
C PRO A 202 -2.86 13.86 14.31
N ILE A 203 -2.16 14.19 15.40
CA ILE A 203 -0.92 14.98 15.27
C ILE A 203 0.07 14.16 14.46
N SER A 204 0.41 14.68 13.31
CA SER A 204 1.24 14.00 12.32
C SER A 204 2.71 14.41 12.50
N VAL A 205 3.60 13.41 12.69
CA VAL A 205 5.03 13.60 12.92
C VAL A 205 5.82 12.80 11.89
N PHE A 206 6.44 13.52 10.96
CA PHE A 206 7.36 12.93 9.99
C PHE A 206 8.76 12.84 10.59
N GLN A 207 9.25 11.63 10.81
CA GLN A 207 10.56 11.39 11.40
C GLN A 207 11.66 11.54 10.36
N LEU A 208 12.74 12.26 10.73
CA LEU A 208 13.90 12.47 9.87
C LEU A 208 15.09 11.64 10.34
N LYS A 209 15.78 11.02 9.38
CA LYS A 209 17.02 10.29 9.62
C LYS A 209 17.92 10.33 8.38
N SER A 210 19.20 10.63 8.58
CA SER A 210 20.22 10.50 7.54
C SER A 210 20.34 9.05 7.07
N GLY A 211 20.46 8.83 5.79
CA GLY A 211 20.48 7.50 5.16
C GLY A 211 19.10 6.90 4.91
N ILE A 212 18.01 7.60 5.27
CA ILE A 212 16.64 7.13 5.02
C ILE A 212 15.84 8.16 4.21
N ASN A 213 15.80 9.43 4.66
CA ASN A 213 14.91 10.41 4.05
C ASN A 213 15.40 11.87 4.11
N TYR A 214 16.60 12.11 4.65
CA TYR A 214 17.09 13.48 4.82
C TYR A 214 17.96 13.98 3.67
N ASN A 215 18.88 13.15 3.16
CA ASN A 215 19.77 13.51 2.07
C ASN A 215 19.09 13.24 0.72
N HIS A 216 19.52 13.96 -0.32
CA HIS A 216 18.97 13.82 -1.67
C HIS A 216 19.06 12.40 -2.24
N GLU A 217 20.07 11.65 -1.84
CA GLU A 217 20.32 10.27 -2.28
C GLU A 217 19.58 9.20 -1.44
N ASP A 218 18.87 9.65 -0.40
CA ASP A 218 18.15 8.73 0.49
C ASP A 218 16.86 8.21 -0.17
N PRO A 219 16.49 6.93 0.05
CA PRO A 219 15.36 6.28 -0.64
C PRO A 219 13.99 6.94 -0.39
N ASN A 220 13.80 7.60 0.75
CA ASN A 220 12.56 8.29 1.11
C ASN A 220 12.67 9.82 1.00
N TYR A 221 13.70 10.36 0.33
CA TYR A 221 13.87 11.81 0.22
C TYR A 221 12.70 12.51 -0.48
N TYR A 222 12.12 11.89 -1.51
CA TYR A 222 10.93 12.40 -2.20
C TYR A 222 9.73 12.56 -1.25
N LEU A 223 9.55 11.63 -0.29
CA LEU A 223 8.52 11.70 0.75
C LEU A 223 8.79 12.84 1.74
N PHE A 224 10.06 13.10 2.07
CA PHE A 224 10.42 14.27 2.87
C PHE A 224 10.07 15.58 2.14
N LYS A 225 10.42 15.73 0.87
CA LYS A 225 9.99 16.90 0.07
C LYS A 225 8.47 17.04 0.03
N LYS A 226 7.75 15.93 -0.16
CA LYS A 226 6.28 15.91 -0.12
C LYS A 226 5.75 16.33 1.26
N SER A 227 6.33 15.83 2.35
CA SER A 227 5.93 16.22 3.72
C SER A 227 6.11 17.71 3.98
N CYS A 228 7.18 18.33 3.48
CA CYS A 228 7.39 19.78 3.55
C CYS A 228 6.30 20.54 2.78
N LYS A 229 5.95 20.08 1.58
CA LYS A 229 4.87 20.67 0.77
C LYS A 229 3.51 20.58 1.48
N VAL A 230 3.21 19.45 2.11
CA VAL A 230 1.99 19.25 2.91
C VAL A 230 2.00 20.20 4.12
N SER A 231 3.12 20.29 4.85
CA SER A 231 3.27 21.20 5.99
C SER A 231 3.07 22.66 5.62
N ALA A 232 3.54 23.07 4.47
CA ALA A 232 3.35 24.44 3.98
C ALA A 232 1.86 24.79 3.77
N LYS A 233 1.03 23.81 3.43
CA LYS A 233 -0.43 24.01 3.25
C LYS A 233 -1.23 23.81 4.54
N ARG A 234 -0.85 22.83 5.39
CA ARG A 234 -1.67 22.33 6.50
C ARG A 234 -1.08 22.60 7.88
N LEU A 235 0.13 23.20 7.98
CA LEU A 235 0.92 23.40 9.21
C LEU A 235 1.42 22.10 9.87
N PHE A 236 1.20 20.95 9.25
CA PHE A 236 1.76 19.65 9.62
C PHE A 236 1.80 18.72 8.38
N PRO A 237 2.59 17.62 8.37
CA PRO A 237 3.28 17.02 9.52
C PRO A 237 4.40 17.92 10.08
N LYS A 238 4.68 17.78 11.39
CA LYS A 238 5.92 18.32 11.97
C LYS A 238 7.08 17.41 11.59
N GLN A 239 8.14 17.96 11.04
CA GLN A 239 9.38 17.25 10.79
C GLN A 239 10.16 17.15 12.09
N HIS A 240 10.55 15.96 12.49
CA HIS A 240 11.26 15.70 13.74
C HIS A 240 12.44 14.76 13.55
N TRP A 241 13.62 15.15 14.04
CA TRP A 241 14.77 14.26 14.10
C TRP A 241 14.50 13.13 15.10
N GLY A 242 14.61 11.89 14.66
CA GLY A 242 14.50 10.72 15.54
C GLY A 242 15.53 10.80 16.69
N LEU A 243 15.16 10.32 17.86
CA LEU A 243 15.96 10.38 19.11
C LEU A 243 17.40 9.84 18.99
N LEU A 244 17.74 9.11 17.94
CA LEU A 244 19.10 8.62 17.65
C LEU A 244 19.93 9.59 16.78
N GLY A 245 19.34 10.66 16.24
CA GLY A 245 19.99 11.66 15.40
C GLY A 245 20.49 12.89 16.14
N CYS A 246 20.18 13.04 17.40
CA CYS A 246 20.59 14.17 18.23
C CYS A 246 21.98 13.99 18.85
N LYS A 247 22.97 13.50 18.07
CA LYS A 247 24.37 13.86 18.31
C LYS A 247 24.68 15.03 17.39
N ILE A 248 24.21 16.19 17.78
CA ILE A 248 24.69 17.45 17.27
C ILE A 248 26.19 17.50 17.59
N ALA A 249 26.97 17.67 16.55
CA ALA A 249 28.35 18.10 16.71
C ALA A 249 28.37 19.35 17.60
N ALA A 250 29.01 19.21 18.76
CA ALA A 250 29.50 20.31 19.55
C ALA A 250 30.80 20.78 18.93
#